data_1555684cee1bf63acce2fb66531a19ac
#
_entry.id   1555684cee1bf63acce2fb66531a19ac
#
_cell.length_a   1.000
_cell.length_b   1.000
_cell.length_c   1.000
_cell.angle_alpha   90.00
_cell.angle_beta   90.00
_cell.angle_gamma   90.00
#
_symmetry.space_group_name_H-M   'P 1'
#
loop_
_entity.id
_entity.type
_entity.pdbx_description
1 polymer ?
#
loop_
_entity_poly.entity_id
_entity_poly.type
_entity_poly.pdbx_seq_one_letter_code
_entity_poly.pdbx_strand_id
1 'polypeptide(L)'
;EPFLSDWRGLYHGASPALLRPANTAELAAAMRLLGQAGVAVVPQGGNTSMVGGAMPDESGRQVVLSLARMNRIRDIDPVDMTMVAEAGVILKNAQDAAAEAGCLFPLSLSAEGSATIGGVLATNAGGNNTVRYGNARDLLMGIEVVLPDGSVIEGLRRLRKDNTGFALRQLFAGSEGTLGIITAAVLRLFPRPRTTALALCAMADEDAALALFRRFRDRDEGSVRSFEYMSGAGMDFVTSLIEGATLPLAGRADHYVLVDLASSRPDADLRGLMEAVLEEALEAGEVLDAALPESEAQAANLWRLREEHAEAQKRAGGNVKNDVSVPVSRVPEMIRRSAEAMRALVPGCRPVPFGHMGDGNIHMNVVQPEGMEPAAFMARAHDLMEAVNAVVRDLDGSFSAEHGVGRLKTDMLADWRGGAEYEAMRRIKAALDPQGLMNPGKVFPG
;
A
#
# COMPACT_ATOMS: atom_id res chain seq x y z
N GLU A 1 -7.21 -25.02 -5.37
CA GLU A 1 -6.63 -24.66 -4.06
C GLU A 1 -6.00 -23.26 -4.01
N PRO A 2 -5.17 -22.78 -4.96
CA PRO A 2 -4.50 -21.47 -4.85
C PRO A 2 -5.45 -20.27 -4.83
N PHE A 3 -6.71 -20.43 -5.21
CA PHE A 3 -7.71 -19.39 -5.21
C PHE A 3 -8.59 -19.37 -3.95
N LEU A 4 -8.42 -20.35 -3.07
CA LEU A 4 -9.25 -20.59 -1.88
C LEU A 4 -8.50 -20.39 -0.55
N SER A 5 -7.23 -20.01 -0.62
CA SER A 5 -6.39 -19.69 0.54
C SER A 5 -5.66 -18.37 0.29
N ASP A 6 -5.59 -17.50 1.29
CA ASP A 6 -4.74 -16.32 1.19
C ASP A 6 -3.26 -16.70 1.36
N TRP A 7 -2.37 -15.86 0.86
CA TRP A 7 -0.93 -16.14 0.86
C TRP A 7 -0.32 -16.27 2.27
N ARG A 8 -0.99 -15.74 3.31
CA ARG A 8 -0.58 -15.89 4.71
C ARG A 8 -1.10 -17.14 5.39
N GLY A 9 -2.05 -17.85 4.75
CA GLY A 9 -2.72 -19.01 5.34
C GLY A 9 -3.69 -18.68 6.48
N LEU A 10 -4.15 -17.43 6.58
CA LEU A 10 -5.09 -16.99 7.62
C LEU A 10 -6.55 -17.17 7.22
N TYR A 11 -6.84 -17.14 5.92
CA TYR A 11 -8.18 -17.28 5.39
C TYR A 11 -8.23 -18.45 4.43
N HIS A 12 -9.18 -19.33 4.66
CA HIS A 12 -9.54 -20.42 3.79
C HIS A 12 -11.01 -20.28 3.43
N GLY A 13 -11.37 -20.54 2.19
CA GLY A 13 -12.73 -20.44 1.74
C GLY A 13 -13.14 -21.63 0.89
N ALA A 14 -14.41 -21.70 0.54
CA ALA A 14 -14.96 -22.70 -0.36
C ALA A 14 -15.67 -22.01 -1.52
N SER A 15 -15.59 -22.58 -2.72
CA SER A 15 -16.28 -22.07 -3.89
C SER A 15 -16.72 -23.21 -4.79
N PRO A 16 -17.96 -23.18 -5.34
CA PRO A 16 -18.44 -24.22 -6.24
C PRO A 16 -17.82 -24.11 -7.63
N ALA A 17 -17.29 -22.94 -8.00
CA ALA A 17 -16.70 -22.70 -9.32
C ALA A 17 -15.67 -21.56 -9.30
N LEU A 18 -14.69 -21.68 -10.18
CA LEU A 18 -13.74 -20.62 -10.55
C LEU A 18 -14.05 -20.16 -11.97
N LEU A 19 -14.45 -18.89 -12.13
CA LEU A 19 -14.64 -18.28 -13.43
C LEU A 19 -13.37 -17.50 -13.83
N ARG A 20 -12.98 -17.62 -15.11
CA ARG A 20 -11.78 -16.96 -15.66
C ARG A 20 -12.09 -16.35 -17.01
N PRO A 21 -12.86 -15.23 -17.08
CA PRO A 21 -13.18 -14.57 -18.33
C PRO A 21 -11.92 -14.04 -19.02
N ALA A 22 -11.90 -14.08 -20.35
CA ALA A 22 -10.78 -13.60 -21.14
C ALA A 22 -10.92 -12.13 -21.57
N ASN A 23 -12.12 -11.56 -21.44
CA ASN A 23 -12.44 -10.20 -21.86
C ASN A 23 -13.68 -9.67 -21.11
N THR A 24 -13.93 -8.37 -21.27
CA THR A 24 -15.03 -7.67 -20.63
C THR A 24 -16.42 -8.20 -21.05
N ALA A 25 -16.58 -8.63 -22.30
CA ALA A 25 -17.85 -9.16 -22.78
C ALA A 25 -18.19 -10.52 -22.13
N GLU A 26 -17.22 -11.42 -22.01
CA GLU A 26 -17.40 -12.69 -21.29
C GLU A 26 -17.72 -12.46 -19.80
N LEU A 27 -17.02 -11.51 -19.17
CA LEU A 27 -17.29 -11.13 -17.77
C LEU A 27 -18.70 -10.56 -17.63
N ALA A 28 -19.11 -9.64 -18.49
CA ALA A 28 -20.44 -9.04 -18.45
C ALA A 28 -21.57 -10.09 -18.64
N ALA A 29 -21.36 -11.07 -19.54
CA ALA A 29 -22.30 -12.17 -19.72
C ALA A 29 -22.37 -13.07 -18.47
N ALA A 30 -21.23 -13.38 -17.87
CA ALA A 30 -21.17 -14.17 -16.63
C ALA A 30 -21.88 -13.45 -15.48
N MET A 31 -21.65 -12.14 -15.30
CA MET A 31 -22.28 -11.35 -14.24
C MET A 31 -23.81 -11.28 -14.40
N ARG A 32 -24.32 -11.14 -15.62
CA ARG A 32 -25.77 -11.20 -15.87
C ARG A 32 -26.38 -12.52 -15.42
N LEU A 33 -25.74 -13.64 -15.75
CA LEU A 33 -26.23 -14.97 -15.36
C LEU A 33 -26.17 -15.19 -13.86
N LEU A 34 -25.06 -14.79 -13.21
CA LEU A 34 -24.90 -14.92 -11.77
C LEU A 34 -25.86 -14.01 -11.01
N GLY A 35 -26.06 -12.77 -11.46
CA GLY A 35 -27.05 -11.84 -10.90
C GLY A 35 -28.48 -12.35 -11.00
N GLN A 36 -28.88 -12.90 -12.16
CA GLN A 36 -30.20 -13.54 -12.33
C GLN A 36 -30.40 -14.76 -11.43
N ALA A 37 -29.33 -15.50 -11.18
CA ALA A 37 -29.34 -16.68 -10.29
C ALA A 37 -29.17 -16.33 -8.80
N GLY A 38 -28.95 -15.08 -8.43
CA GLY A 38 -28.70 -14.66 -7.04
C GLY A 38 -27.40 -15.23 -6.47
N VAL A 39 -26.37 -15.45 -7.31
CA VAL A 39 -25.09 -16.04 -6.92
C VAL A 39 -24.06 -14.97 -6.62
N ALA A 40 -23.53 -14.99 -5.41
CA ALA A 40 -22.50 -14.06 -4.97
C ALA A 40 -21.14 -14.30 -5.66
N VAL A 41 -20.42 -13.21 -5.94
CA VAL A 41 -19.14 -13.21 -6.67
C VAL A 41 -18.06 -12.58 -5.82
N VAL A 42 -16.90 -13.25 -5.76
CA VAL A 42 -15.67 -12.75 -5.15
C VAL A 42 -14.66 -12.49 -6.26
N PRO A 43 -14.43 -11.22 -6.63
CA PRO A 43 -13.39 -10.87 -7.61
C PRO A 43 -12.00 -11.10 -7.02
N GLN A 44 -11.10 -11.69 -7.82
CA GLN A 44 -9.75 -11.96 -7.37
C GLN A 44 -8.73 -11.56 -8.47
N GLY A 45 -7.78 -10.70 -8.08
CA GLY A 45 -6.59 -10.36 -8.85
C GLY A 45 -5.41 -11.27 -8.49
N GLY A 46 -4.31 -10.67 -8.01
CA GLY A 46 -3.09 -11.39 -7.62
C GLY A 46 -3.14 -12.11 -6.27
N ASN A 47 -4.25 -12.03 -5.54
CA ASN A 47 -4.43 -12.61 -4.19
C ASN A 47 -3.37 -12.19 -3.17
N THR A 48 -2.93 -10.93 -3.23
CA THR A 48 -1.88 -10.35 -2.36
C THR A 48 -2.44 -9.55 -1.18
N SER A 49 -3.77 -9.52 -1.00
CA SER A 49 -4.45 -8.76 0.06
C SER A 49 -3.97 -9.16 1.47
N MET A 50 -3.80 -8.16 2.33
CA MET A 50 -3.46 -8.34 3.75
C MET A 50 -4.70 -8.53 4.66
N VAL A 51 -5.90 -8.29 4.13
CA VAL A 51 -7.16 -8.22 4.92
C VAL A 51 -8.22 -9.21 4.45
N GLY A 52 -7.84 -10.21 3.66
CA GLY A 52 -8.75 -11.26 3.18
C GLY A 52 -9.79 -10.77 2.16
N GLY A 53 -9.55 -9.64 1.48
CA GLY A 53 -10.48 -9.00 0.54
C GLY A 53 -10.82 -9.83 -0.69
N ALA A 54 -9.92 -10.72 -1.12
CA ALA A 54 -10.07 -11.56 -2.31
C ALA A 54 -10.53 -13.02 -2.02
N MET A 55 -10.91 -13.32 -0.75
CA MET A 55 -11.22 -14.69 -0.33
C MET A 55 -12.72 -14.93 -0.23
N PRO A 56 -13.25 -16.04 -0.79
CA PRO A 56 -14.62 -16.46 -0.52
C PRO A 56 -14.77 -16.89 0.95
N ASP A 57 -16.01 -16.96 1.41
CA ASP A 57 -16.32 -17.57 2.72
C ASP A 57 -16.28 -19.10 2.67
N GLU A 58 -16.53 -19.75 3.81
CA GLU A 58 -16.52 -21.21 3.93
C GLU A 58 -17.83 -21.86 3.49
N SER A 59 -18.86 -21.08 3.15
CA SER A 59 -20.20 -21.58 2.82
C SER A 59 -20.28 -22.40 1.53
N GLY A 60 -19.30 -22.25 0.64
CA GLY A 60 -19.32 -22.85 -0.69
C GLY A 60 -20.40 -22.28 -1.62
N ARG A 61 -20.96 -21.11 -1.32
CA ARG A 61 -22.02 -20.46 -2.12
C ARG A 61 -21.54 -19.26 -2.95
N GLN A 62 -20.29 -18.86 -2.78
CA GLN A 62 -19.68 -17.75 -3.49
C GLN A 62 -18.80 -18.25 -4.64
N VAL A 63 -18.98 -17.68 -5.83
CA VAL A 63 -18.16 -18.00 -6.99
C VAL A 63 -16.92 -17.09 -7.00
N VAL A 64 -15.73 -17.68 -7.14
CA VAL A 64 -14.50 -16.92 -7.34
C VAL A 64 -14.38 -16.54 -8.80
N LEU A 65 -14.08 -15.27 -9.07
CA LEU A 65 -13.90 -14.73 -10.39
C LEU A 65 -12.49 -14.15 -10.54
N SER A 66 -11.62 -14.89 -11.23
CA SER A 66 -10.22 -14.48 -11.45
C SER A 66 -10.06 -13.70 -12.74
N LEU A 67 -9.40 -12.55 -12.66
CA LEU A 67 -9.11 -11.68 -13.80
C LEU A 67 -7.77 -12.00 -14.48
N ALA A 68 -7.06 -13.06 -14.10
CA ALA A 68 -5.72 -13.38 -14.57
C ALA A 68 -5.59 -13.57 -16.10
N ARG A 69 -6.69 -13.85 -16.83
CA ARG A 69 -6.70 -13.94 -18.30
C ARG A 69 -6.87 -12.59 -19.00
N MET A 70 -7.29 -11.55 -18.29
CA MET A 70 -7.42 -10.18 -18.81
C MET A 70 -6.12 -9.43 -18.52
N ASN A 71 -5.04 -9.79 -19.18
CA ASN A 71 -3.67 -9.39 -18.82
C ASN A 71 -2.92 -8.69 -19.96
N ARG A 72 -3.63 -8.05 -20.87
CA ARG A 72 -3.03 -7.30 -21.99
C ARG A 72 -2.82 -5.84 -21.62
N ILE A 73 -1.67 -5.30 -21.98
CA ILE A 73 -1.49 -3.87 -22.12
C ILE A 73 -2.03 -3.50 -23.50
N ARG A 74 -3.16 -2.78 -23.53
CA ARG A 74 -3.88 -2.48 -24.77
C ARG A 74 -3.18 -1.37 -25.57
N ASP A 75 -2.54 -0.42 -24.87
CA ASP A 75 -1.84 0.70 -25.50
C ASP A 75 -0.94 1.46 -24.50
N ILE A 76 0.13 2.07 -25.01
CA ILE A 76 0.98 3.02 -24.27
C ILE A 76 1.21 4.22 -25.17
N ASP A 77 0.90 5.41 -24.67
CA ASP A 77 1.13 6.68 -25.37
C ASP A 77 2.14 7.55 -24.57
N PRO A 78 3.40 7.62 -25.02
CA PRO A 78 4.42 8.44 -24.38
C PRO A 78 4.20 9.95 -24.51
N VAL A 79 3.38 10.41 -25.47
CA VAL A 79 3.07 11.83 -25.64
C VAL A 79 2.02 12.27 -24.62
N ASP A 80 0.94 11.50 -24.48
CA ASP A 80 -0.08 11.74 -23.47
C ASP A 80 0.34 11.28 -22.08
N MET A 81 1.47 10.56 -21.98
CA MET A 81 1.92 9.91 -20.74
C MET A 81 0.82 9.04 -20.13
N THR A 82 0.29 8.10 -20.92
CA THR A 82 -0.79 7.20 -20.50
C THR A 82 -0.52 5.76 -20.94
N MET A 83 -1.05 4.82 -20.15
CA MET A 83 -1.10 3.40 -20.47
C MET A 83 -2.54 2.92 -20.31
N VAL A 84 -3.03 2.09 -21.24
CA VAL A 84 -4.28 1.35 -21.08
C VAL A 84 -3.96 -0.11 -20.78
N ALA A 85 -4.22 -0.53 -19.55
CA ALA A 85 -3.93 -1.88 -19.07
C ALA A 85 -5.20 -2.59 -18.60
N GLU A 86 -5.31 -3.89 -18.92
CA GLU A 86 -6.36 -4.76 -18.39
C GLU A 86 -6.08 -5.08 -16.92
N ALA A 87 -7.13 -5.41 -16.17
CA ALA A 87 -7.10 -5.55 -14.72
C ALA A 87 -6.20 -6.70 -14.22
N GLY A 88 -5.99 -7.75 -15.01
CA GLY A 88 -5.12 -8.88 -14.68
C GLY A 88 -3.65 -8.68 -15.08
N VAL A 89 -3.25 -7.54 -15.63
CA VAL A 89 -1.84 -7.20 -15.86
C VAL A 89 -1.12 -7.14 -14.51
N ILE A 90 -0.02 -7.88 -14.38
CA ILE A 90 0.84 -7.83 -13.19
C ILE A 90 1.50 -6.46 -13.11
N LEU A 91 1.57 -5.88 -11.91
CA LEU A 91 2.10 -4.54 -11.68
C LEU A 91 3.53 -4.39 -12.25
N LYS A 92 4.40 -5.36 -11.99
CA LYS A 92 5.77 -5.39 -12.53
C LYS A 92 5.80 -5.33 -14.06
N ASN A 93 4.90 -6.07 -14.72
CA ASN A 93 4.82 -6.07 -16.19
C ASN A 93 4.37 -4.69 -16.72
N ALA A 94 3.48 -3.99 -16.01
CA ALA A 94 3.09 -2.62 -16.38
C ALA A 94 4.25 -1.63 -16.21
N GLN A 95 5.04 -1.77 -15.13
CA GLN A 95 6.24 -0.96 -14.93
C GLN A 95 7.28 -1.19 -16.03
N ASP A 96 7.55 -2.46 -16.37
CA ASP A 96 8.53 -2.83 -17.40
C ASP A 96 8.12 -2.31 -18.78
N ALA A 97 6.85 -2.47 -19.15
CA ALA A 97 6.33 -1.95 -20.41
C ALA A 97 6.37 -0.41 -20.48
N ALA A 98 6.10 0.28 -19.37
CA ALA A 98 6.29 1.74 -19.31
C ALA A 98 7.77 2.12 -19.49
N ALA A 99 8.68 1.37 -18.88
CA ALA A 99 10.12 1.61 -18.98
C ALA A 99 10.65 1.38 -20.40
N GLU A 100 10.18 0.35 -21.11
CA GLU A 100 10.47 0.08 -22.51
C GLU A 100 10.00 1.21 -23.44
N ALA A 101 8.86 1.84 -23.10
CA ALA A 101 8.34 3.01 -23.79
C ALA A 101 9.01 4.34 -23.37
N GLY A 102 10.08 4.30 -22.54
CA GLY A 102 10.79 5.49 -22.07
C GLY A 102 10.04 6.27 -20.96
N CYS A 103 9.03 5.68 -20.37
CA CYS A 103 8.18 6.26 -19.32
C CYS A 103 8.42 5.58 -17.96
N LEU A 104 7.78 6.12 -16.93
CA LEU A 104 7.70 5.55 -15.60
C LEU A 104 6.23 5.32 -15.22
N PHE A 105 5.87 4.10 -14.82
CA PHE A 105 4.68 3.85 -14.01
C PHE A 105 5.13 3.75 -12.54
N PRO A 106 4.80 4.74 -11.68
CA PRO A 106 5.53 4.95 -10.42
C PRO A 106 5.01 4.13 -9.24
N LEU A 107 3.89 3.42 -9.36
CA LEU A 107 3.37 2.60 -8.25
C LEU A 107 4.37 1.47 -7.96
N SER A 108 4.89 1.42 -6.73
CA SER A 108 5.89 0.44 -6.28
C SER A 108 5.53 -0.05 -4.88
N LEU A 109 5.36 -1.35 -4.75
CA LEU A 109 5.01 -2.03 -3.50
C LEU A 109 5.67 -3.41 -3.45
N SER A 110 5.78 -4.01 -2.27
CA SER A 110 6.50 -5.28 -2.06
C SER A 110 5.96 -6.46 -2.87
N ALA A 111 4.68 -6.46 -3.23
CA ALA A 111 4.03 -7.53 -3.99
C ALA A 111 3.97 -7.27 -5.52
N GLU A 112 4.78 -6.35 -6.08
CA GLU A 112 4.68 -5.93 -7.49
C GLU A 112 4.80 -7.08 -8.50
N GLY A 113 5.50 -8.16 -8.16
CA GLY A 113 5.65 -9.35 -9.00
C GLY A 113 4.39 -10.23 -9.10
N SER A 114 3.36 -9.98 -8.29
CA SER A 114 2.11 -10.76 -8.27
C SER A 114 0.84 -9.94 -8.15
N ALA A 115 0.90 -8.73 -7.57
CA ALA A 115 -0.22 -7.80 -7.56
C ALA A 115 -0.62 -7.43 -8.99
N THR A 116 -1.93 -7.25 -9.21
CA THR A 116 -2.47 -6.92 -10.55
C THR A 116 -3.05 -5.51 -10.57
N ILE A 117 -3.09 -4.89 -11.74
CA ILE A 117 -3.62 -3.52 -11.93
C ILE A 117 -5.03 -3.37 -11.36
N GLY A 118 -5.94 -4.32 -11.63
CA GLY A 118 -7.29 -4.27 -11.05
C GLY A 118 -7.29 -4.41 -9.53
N GLY A 119 -6.38 -5.22 -8.98
CA GLY A 119 -6.24 -5.40 -7.53
C GLY A 119 -5.74 -4.13 -6.84
N VAL A 120 -4.65 -3.54 -7.31
CA VAL A 120 -4.09 -2.31 -6.71
C VAL A 120 -5.02 -1.11 -6.82
N LEU A 121 -5.80 -1.01 -7.91
CA LEU A 121 -6.83 0.00 -8.03
C LEU A 121 -8.02 -0.26 -7.09
N ALA A 122 -8.48 -1.51 -7.00
CA ALA A 122 -9.59 -1.87 -6.13
C ALA A 122 -9.31 -1.60 -4.64
N THR A 123 -8.05 -1.72 -4.21
CA THR A 123 -7.63 -1.41 -2.84
C THR A 123 -7.07 0.01 -2.66
N ASN A 124 -6.94 0.78 -3.74
CA ASN A 124 -6.24 2.07 -3.74
C ASN A 124 -4.84 1.94 -3.13
N ALA A 125 -4.07 0.95 -3.58
CA ALA A 125 -2.76 0.64 -3.02
C ALA A 125 -1.82 1.85 -3.06
N GLY A 126 -1.08 2.03 -1.98
CA GLY A 126 0.05 2.94 -1.86
C GLY A 126 1.37 2.22 -2.07
N GLY A 127 2.46 2.82 -1.61
CA GLY A 127 3.80 2.25 -1.64
C GLY A 127 4.91 3.30 -1.56
N ASN A 128 6.15 2.90 -1.81
CA ASN A 128 7.34 3.71 -1.55
C ASN A 128 7.36 5.09 -2.23
N ASN A 129 6.68 5.23 -3.36
CA ASN A 129 6.70 6.45 -4.17
C ASN A 129 5.47 7.37 -3.96
N THR A 130 4.61 7.04 -3.00
CA THR A 130 3.33 7.74 -2.76
C THR A 130 3.54 9.22 -2.45
N VAL A 131 4.58 9.57 -1.70
CA VAL A 131 4.88 10.96 -1.34
C VAL A 131 5.01 11.87 -2.56
N ARG A 132 5.46 11.35 -3.68
CA ARG A 132 5.64 12.12 -4.94
C ARG A 132 4.52 11.94 -5.95
N TYR A 133 4.00 10.73 -6.09
CA TYR A 133 3.13 10.39 -7.21
C TYR A 133 1.70 10.06 -6.79
N GLY A 134 1.43 9.98 -5.49
CA GLY A 134 0.14 9.56 -4.95
C GLY A 134 -0.07 8.05 -5.00
N ASN A 135 -1.24 7.63 -4.55
CA ASN A 135 -1.69 6.24 -4.55
C ASN A 135 -2.25 5.81 -5.92
N ALA A 136 -2.64 4.55 -6.05
CA ALA A 136 -3.23 4.00 -7.28
C ALA A 136 -4.39 4.85 -7.83
N ARG A 137 -5.23 5.43 -6.95
CA ARG A 137 -6.34 6.34 -7.31
C ARG A 137 -5.86 7.61 -8.00
N ASP A 138 -4.73 8.18 -7.58
CA ASP A 138 -4.18 9.40 -8.15
C ASP A 138 -3.56 9.15 -9.53
N LEU A 139 -3.18 7.91 -9.79
CA LEU A 139 -2.64 7.45 -11.07
C LEU A 139 -3.74 7.04 -12.06
N LEU A 140 -5.01 6.97 -11.62
CA LEU A 140 -6.13 6.51 -12.42
C LEU A 140 -6.78 7.66 -13.21
N MET A 141 -6.69 7.63 -14.53
CA MET A 141 -7.30 8.62 -15.43
C MET A 141 -8.65 8.17 -16.00
N GLY A 142 -8.81 6.89 -16.30
CA GLY A 142 -10.03 6.31 -16.86
C GLY A 142 -10.22 4.86 -16.41
N ILE A 143 -11.45 4.36 -16.44
CA ILE A 143 -11.77 3.03 -15.94
C ILE A 143 -12.82 2.33 -16.79
N GLU A 144 -12.70 1.03 -16.97
CA GLU A 144 -13.73 0.14 -17.51
C GLU A 144 -14.17 -0.80 -16.38
N VAL A 145 -15.47 -0.88 -16.13
CA VAL A 145 -16.02 -1.65 -14.99
C VAL A 145 -17.26 -2.43 -15.45
N VAL A 146 -17.36 -3.69 -15.04
CA VAL A 146 -18.59 -4.48 -15.13
C VAL A 146 -19.35 -4.39 -13.82
N LEU A 147 -20.61 -3.95 -13.88
CA LEU A 147 -21.51 -3.82 -12.74
C LEU A 147 -22.17 -5.17 -12.39
N PRO A 148 -22.81 -5.30 -11.21
CA PRO A 148 -23.46 -6.54 -10.78
C PRO A 148 -24.53 -7.08 -11.76
N ASP A 149 -25.25 -6.20 -12.47
CA ASP A 149 -26.24 -6.56 -13.48
C ASP A 149 -25.63 -6.93 -14.85
N GLY A 150 -24.29 -6.89 -14.97
CA GLY A 150 -23.54 -7.14 -16.21
C GLY A 150 -23.55 -5.97 -17.19
N SER A 151 -24.03 -4.79 -16.83
CA SER A 151 -23.78 -3.57 -17.60
C SER A 151 -22.32 -3.14 -17.49
N VAL A 152 -21.83 -2.41 -18.52
CA VAL A 152 -20.43 -2.00 -18.61
C VAL A 152 -20.32 -0.49 -18.59
N ILE A 153 -19.51 0.03 -17.69
CA ILE A 153 -19.05 1.42 -17.69
C ILE A 153 -17.84 1.52 -18.61
N GLU A 154 -18.00 2.14 -19.78
CA GLU A 154 -16.95 2.38 -20.77
C GLU A 154 -16.31 3.76 -20.53
N GLY A 155 -15.44 3.86 -19.54
CA GLY A 155 -14.84 5.13 -19.10
C GLY A 155 -13.33 5.23 -19.35
N LEU A 156 -12.76 4.53 -20.35
CA LEU A 156 -11.32 4.57 -20.69
C LEU A 156 -10.91 5.87 -21.40
N ARG A 157 -11.20 7.01 -20.77
CA ARG A 157 -10.84 8.34 -21.29
C ARG A 157 -9.46 8.76 -20.81
N ARG A 158 -8.63 9.29 -21.72
CA ARG A 158 -7.26 9.76 -21.43
C ARG A 158 -7.21 11.26 -21.13
N LEU A 159 -8.35 11.86 -20.86
CA LEU A 159 -8.46 13.31 -20.71
C LEU A 159 -7.95 13.77 -19.34
N ARG A 160 -7.07 14.76 -19.32
CA ARG A 160 -6.65 15.46 -18.09
C ARG A 160 -7.75 16.36 -17.53
N LYS A 161 -8.63 16.86 -18.39
CA LYS A 161 -9.78 17.70 -18.01
C LYS A 161 -11.06 17.06 -18.58
N ASP A 162 -11.93 16.60 -17.70
CA ASP A 162 -13.24 16.05 -18.04
C ASP A 162 -14.22 16.34 -16.90
N ASN A 163 -15.05 17.36 -17.10
CA ASN A 163 -16.09 17.77 -16.15
C ASN A 163 -17.50 17.34 -16.61
N THR A 164 -17.60 16.26 -17.37
CA THR A 164 -18.88 15.78 -17.95
C THR A 164 -19.63 14.82 -17.00
N GLY A 165 -19.85 15.25 -15.75
CA GLY A 165 -20.59 14.48 -14.74
C GLY A 165 -19.69 14.02 -13.58
N PHE A 166 -20.17 13.04 -12.82
CA PHE A 166 -19.44 12.51 -11.67
C PHE A 166 -18.18 11.72 -12.09
N ALA A 167 -17.10 11.87 -11.34
CA ALA A 167 -15.86 11.12 -11.55
C ALA A 167 -15.99 9.66 -11.06
N LEU A 168 -16.77 8.84 -11.79
CA LEU A 168 -17.07 7.46 -11.38
C LEU A 168 -15.82 6.63 -11.12
N ARG A 169 -14.71 6.89 -11.82
CA ARG A 169 -13.44 6.20 -11.57
C ARG A 169 -13.01 6.26 -10.11
N GLN A 170 -13.27 7.39 -9.43
CA GLN A 170 -12.91 7.58 -8.02
C GLN A 170 -13.79 6.76 -7.07
N LEU A 171 -14.98 6.36 -7.50
CA LEU A 171 -15.88 5.52 -6.72
C LEU A 171 -15.42 4.05 -6.69
N PHE A 172 -14.90 3.55 -7.82
CA PHE A 172 -14.44 2.16 -7.93
C PHE A 172 -13.01 1.96 -7.39
N ALA A 173 -12.16 2.99 -7.44
CA ALA A 173 -10.85 2.95 -6.82
C ALA A 173 -10.98 2.92 -5.28
N GLY A 174 -10.51 1.85 -4.65
CA GLY A 174 -10.66 1.63 -3.20
C GLY A 174 -12.00 1.02 -2.78
N SER A 175 -12.82 0.55 -3.74
CA SER A 175 -14.10 -0.13 -3.44
C SER A 175 -13.95 -1.62 -3.10
N GLU A 176 -12.76 -2.17 -3.21
CA GLU A 176 -12.43 -3.58 -2.92
C GLU A 176 -13.33 -4.60 -3.64
N GLY A 177 -13.76 -4.26 -4.86
CA GLY A 177 -14.65 -5.12 -5.66
C GLY A 177 -16.07 -5.24 -5.15
N THR A 178 -16.49 -4.40 -4.21
CA THR A 178 -17.85 -4.44 -3.64
C THR A 178 -18.90 -3.69 -4.48
N LEU A 179 -18.48 -2.83 -5.40
CA LEU A 179 -19.37 -2.01 -6.25
C LEU A 179 -19.43 -2.49 -7.70
N GLY A 180 -18.43 -3.22 -8.15
CA GLY A 180 -18.27 -3.71 -9.52
C GLY A 180 -16.87 -4.27 -9.72
N ILE A 181 -16.61 -4.82 -10.91
CA ILE A 181 -15.34 -5.46 -11.26
C ILE A 181 -14.61 -4.60 -12.27
N ILE A 182 -13.47 -4.05 -11.90
CA ILE A 182 -12.57 -3.33 -12.79
C ILE A 182 -12.01 -4.30 -13.82
N THR A 183 -12.15 -3.99 -15.11
CA THR A 183 -11.67 -4.82 -16.21
C THR A 183 -10.49 -4.20 -16.96
N ALA A 184 -10.41 -2.88 -17.02
CA ALA A 184 -9.27 -2.15 -17.55
C ALA A 184 -9.20 -0.73 -16.96
N ALA A 185 -8.02 -0.13 -17.07
CA ALA A 185 -7.78 1.23 -16.60
C ALA A 185 -6.88 2.02 -17.56
N VAL A 186 -7.07 3.32 -17.58
CA VAL A 186 -6.09 4.28 -18.11
C VAL A 186 -5.25 4.76 -16.94
N LEU A 187 -3.96 4.45 -17.00
CA LEU A 187 -2.96 4.77 -15.97
C LEU A 187 -2.12 5.97 -16.42
N ARG A 188 -1.86 6.86 -15.49
CA ARG A 188 -0.96 7.99 -15.70
C ARG A 188 0.48 7.53 -15.63
N LEU A 189 1.27 7.89 -16.64
CA LEU A 189 2.72 7.72 -16.68
C LEU A 189 3.42 9.04 -16.40
N PHE A 190 4.73 8.93 -16.12
CA PHE A 190 5.62 10.06 -15.87
C PHE A 190 6.90 9.91 -16.68
N PRO A 191 7.64 11.01 -16.90
CA PRO A 191 8.98 10.92 -17.47
C PRO A 191 9.88 10.04 -16.59
N ARG A 192 10.66 9.16 -17.23
CA ARG A 192 11.61 8.31 -16.51
C ARG A 192 12.67 9.16 -15.80
N PRO A 193 12.98 8.89 -14.52
CA PRO A 193 14.10 9.53 -13.84
C PRO A 193 15.43 9.30 -14.59
N ARG A 194 16.22 10.36 -14.70
CA ARG A 194 17.55 10.32 -15.31
C ARG A 194 18.66 10.53 -14.30
N THR A 195 18.34 11.17 -13.20
CA THR A 195 19.24 11.36 -12.06
C THR A 195 18.52 10.91 -10.79
N THR A 196 19.27 10.31 -9.87
CA THR A 196 18.81 9.90 -8.56
C THR A 196 19.89 10.15 -7.52
N ALA A 197 19.49 10.37 -6.28
CA ALA A 197 20.38 10.36 -5.12
C ALA A 197 19.70 9.65 -3.97
N LEU A 198 20.46 8.85 -3.22
CA LEU A 198 20.00 8.03 -2.11
C LEU A 198 20.90 8.26 -0.91
N ALA A 199 20.33 8.33 0.29
CA ALA A 199 21.08 8.37 1.54
C ALA A 199 20.36 7.61 2.65
N LEU A 200 21.12 6.89 3.47
CA LEU A 200 20.68 6.37 4.75
C LEU A 200 21.23 7.26 5.86
N CYS A 201 20.34 7.77 6.72
CA CYS A 201 20.67 8.71 7.78
C CYS A 201 20.35 8.09 9.16
N ALA A 202 21.26 8.21 10.11
CA ALA A 202 20.99 8.01 11.53
C ALA A 202 20.44 9.33 12.09
N MET A 203 19.30 9.29 12.76
CA MET A 203 18.57 10.46 13.24
C MET A 203 18.67 10.57 14.78
N ALA A 204 18.63 11.79 15.29
CA ALA A 204 18.61 12.04 16.72
C ALA A 204 17.32 11.51 17.39
N ASP A 205 16.17 11.78 16.75
CA ASP A 205 14.85 11.32 17.18
C ASP A 205 13.85 11.40 16.02
N GLU A 206 12.56 11.11 16.27
CA GLU A 206 11.50 11.15 15.27
C GLU A 206 11.17 12.59 14.81
N ASP A 207 11.33 13.59 15.68
CA ASP A 207 11.11 15.01 15.33
C ASP A 207 12.22 15.50 14.40
N ALA A 208 13.46 15.08 14.62
CA ALA A 208 14.60 15.31 13.72
C ALA A 208 14.37 14.68 12.35
N ALA A 209 13.81 13.46 12.29
CA ALA A 209 13.46 12.82 11.03
C ALA A 209 12.41 13.64 10.26
N LEU A 210 11.39 14.17 10.92
CA LEU A 210 10.41 15.05 10.29
C LEU A 210 11.03 16.40 9.87
N ALA A 211 11.97 16.95 10.65
CA ALA A 211 12.68 18.17 10.29
C ALA A 211 13.52 17.96 9.01
N LEU A 212 14.21 16.82 8.89
CA LEU A 212 14.98 16.46 7.69
C LEU A 212 14.06 16.36 6.45
N PHE A 213 12.87 15.73 6.59
CA PHE A 213 11.88 15.69 5.50
C PHE A 213 11.49 17.08 5.02
N ARG A 214 11.23 18.00 5.96
CA ARG A 214 10.88 19.39 5.64
C ARG A 214 12.01 20.11 4.91
N ARG A 215 13.29 19.90 5.32
CA ARG A 215 14.44 20.49 4.63
C ARG A 215 14.51 20.09 3.16
N PHE A 216 14.34 18.80 2.86
CA PHE A 216 14.31 18.32 1.47
C PHE A 216 13.14 18.89 0.69
N ARG A 217 11.93 18.86 1.26
CA ARG A 217 10.73 19.39 0.62
C ARG A 217 10.85 20.89 0.32
N ASP A 218 11.31 21.67 1.29
CA ASP A 218 11.43 23.12 1.16
C ASP A 218 12.53 23.52 0.13
N ARG A 219 13.51 22.65 -0.12
CA ARG A 219 14.55 22.85 -1.16
C ARG A 219 14.10 22.45 -2.57
N ASP A 220 13.50 21.28 -2.70
CA ASP A 220 12.98 20.77 -3.99
C ASP A 220 11.92 19.68 -3.72
N GLU A 221 10.67 20.09 -3.48
CA GLU A 221 9.54 19.17 -3.27
C GLU A 221 9.39 18.17 -4.41
N GLY A 222 9.66 18.60 -5.66
CA GLY A 222 9.52 17.76 -6.84
C GLY A 222 10.53 16.64 -6.94
N SER A 223 11.63 16.65 -6.20
CA SER A 223 12.67 15.61 -6.25
C SER A 223 12.48 14.50 -5.22
N VAL A 224 11.81 14.73 -4.09
CA VAL A 224 11.63 13.72 -3.04
C VAL A 224 10.71 12.61 -3.55
N ARG A 225 11.28 11.45 -3.88
CA ARG A 225 10.56 10.29 -4.38
C ARG A 225 10.09 9.38 -3.26
N SER A 226 10.93 9.17 -2.24
CA SER A 226 10.62 8.35 -1.06
C SER A 226 11.31 8.91 0.18
N PHE A 227 10.65 8.77 1.33
CA PHE A 227 11.19 9.16 2.64
C PHE A 227 10.72 8.16 3.69
N GLU A 228 11.61 7.21 4.02
CA GLU A 228 11.30 6.00 4.75
C GLU A 228 11.91 6.03 6.14
N TYR A 229 11.06 5.94 7.17
CA TYR A 229 11.50 5.84 8.55
C TYR A 229 11.69 4.37 8.96
N MET A 230 12.70 4.11 9.80
CA MET A 230 12.98 2.79 10.40
C MET A 230 13.45 2.98 11.83
N SER A 231 12.88 2.20 12.77
CA SER A 231 13.34 2.17 14.16
C SER A 231 14.65 1.40 14.31
N GLY A 232 15.47 1.77 15.29
CA GLY A 232 16.71 1.07 15.62
C GLY A 232 16.48 -0.40 15.97
N ALA A 233 15.43 -0.72 16.74
CA ALA A 233 15.08 -2.10 17.05
C ALA A 233 14.73 -2.91 15.79
N GLY A 234 14.04 -2.29 14.81
CA GLY A 234 13.78 -2.93 13.53
C GLY A 234 15.06 -3.14 12.72
N MET A 235 15.97 -2.15 12.71
CA MET A 235 17.25 -2.24 12.04
C MET A 235 18.13 -3.33 12.65
N ASP A 236 18.12 -3.49 13.98
CA ASP A 236 18.82 -4.56 14.67
C ASP A 236 18.33 -5.94 14.21
N PHE A 237 17.03 -6.12 14.00
CA PHE A 237 16.51 -7.37 13.46
C PHE A 237 16.94 -7.61 12.01
N VAL A 238 16.91 -6.60 11.15
CA VAL A 238 17.35 -6.74 9.76
C VAL A 238 18.83 -7.13 9.70
N THR A 239 19.71 -6.41 10.40
CA THR A 239 21.14 -6.67 10.34
C THR A 239 21.57 -7.97 11.02
N SER A 240 20.79 -8.48 11.99
CA SER A 240 21.12 -9.74 12.69
C SER A 240 20.48 -10.98 12.08
N LEU A 241 19.31 -10.86 11.42
CA LEU A 241 18.52 -12.00 10.96
C LEU A 241 18.49 -12.17 9.42
N ILE A 242 18.86 -11.13 8.67
CA ILE A 242 18.87 -11.17 7.20
C ILE A 242 20.31 -11.27 6.70
N GLU A 243 20.63 -12.37 6.05
CA GLU A 243 21.97 -12.65 5.54
C GLU A 243 22.42 -11.58 4.54
N GLY A 244 23.61 -11.01 4.76
CA GLY A 244 24.21 -10.00 3.88
C GLY A 244 23.62 -8.61 3.99
N ALA A 245 22.65 -8.34 4.87
CA ALA A 245 22.23 -6.98 5.21
C ALA A 245 23.27 -6.32 6.11
N THR A 246 23.85 -5.22 5.67
CA THR A 246 24.92 -4.52 6.41
C THR A 246 24.59 -3.04 6.60
N LEU A 247 24.75 -2.56 7.84
CA LEU A 247 24.58 -1.15 8.16
C LEU A 247 25.88 -0.39 7.79
N PRO A 248 25.84 0.57 6.84
CA PRO A 248 27.04 1.27 6.39
C PRO A 248 27.34 2.54 7.20
N LEU A 249 26.84 2.65 8.42
CA LEU A 249 27.04 3.77 9.33
C LEU A 249 28.05 3.40 10.41
N ALA A 250 28.72 4.42 11.00
CA ALA A 250 29.76 4.20 12.00
C ALA A 250 29.24 3.59 13.31
N GLY A 251 27.96 3.81 13.64
CA GLY A 251 27.36 3.33 14.86
C GLY A 251 25.87 3.00 14.72
N ARG A 252 25.35 2.32 15.73
CA ARG A 252 23.92 2.08 15.90
C ARG A 252 23.23 3.36 16.35
N ALA A 253 22.04 3.63 15.78
CA ALA A 253 21.12 4.68 16.24
C ALA A 253 19.74 4.09 16.59
N ASP A 254 18.91 4.86 17.26
CA ASP A 254 17.55 4.44 17.58
C ASP A 254 16.55 4.79 16.46
N HIS A 255 16.93 5.68 15.56
CA HIS A 255 16.09 6.15 14.45
C HIS A 255 16.92 6.25 13.17
N TYR A 256 16.33 5.81 12.08
CA TYR A 256 16.94 5.88 10.75
C TYR A 256 15.93 6.41 9.72
N VAL A 257 16.45 7.07 8.70
CA VAL A 257 15.68 7.50 7.53
C VAL A 257 16.43 7.11 6.26
N LEU A 258 15.73 6.53 5.30
CA LEU A 258 16.19 6.38 3.92
C LEU A 258 15.52 7.46 3.07
N VAL A 259 16.33 8.32 2.46
CA VAL A 259 15.86 9.41 1.57
C VAL A 259 16.22 9.07 0.14
N ASP A 260 15.23 9.09 -0.75
CA ASP A 260 15.42 8.84 -2.18
C ASP A 260 14.91 10.05 -2.99
N LEU A 261 15.84 10.67 -3.72
CA LEU A 261 15.59 11.79 -4.63
C LEU A 261 15.65 11.31 -6.08
N ALA A 262 14.77 11.81 -6.92
CA ALA A 262 14.77 11.49 -8.35
C ALA A 262 14.36 12.69 -9.20
N SER A 263 14.97 12.85 -10.39
CA SER A 263 14.61 13.87 -11.36
C SER A 263 14.66 13.32 -12.79
N SER A 264 13.73 13.77 -13.64
CA SER A 264 13.77 13.50 -15.09
C SER A 264 14.74 14.43 -15.85
N ARG A 265 15.24 15.44 -15.20
CA ARG A 265 16.25 16.35 -15.78
C ARG A 265 17.63 15.69 -15.73
N PRO A 266 18.33 15.59 -16.87
CA PRO A 266 19.66 14.96 -16.92
C PRO A 266 20.76 15.79 -16.23
N ASP A 267 20.52 17.09 -16.05
CA ASP A 267 21.43 18.08 -15.45
C ASP A 267 21.08 18.40 -13.99
N ALA A 268 20.14 17.67 -13.36
CA ALA A 268 19.79 17.89 -11.96
C ALA A 268 20.92 17.38 -11.04
N ASP A 269 21.49 18.27 -10.25
CA ASP A 269 22.50 17.94 -9.23
C ASP A 269 21.81 17.49 -7.93
N LEU A 270 21.22 16.29 -7.97
CA LEU A 270 20.58 15.73 -6.80
C LEU A 270 21.55 15.28 -5.72
N ARG A 271 22.80 14.93 -6.12
CA ARG A 271 23.85 14.59 -5.16
C ARG A 271 24.27 15.82 -4.37
N GLY A 272 24.56 16.92 -5.03
CA GLY A 272 24.89 18.18 -4.37
C GLY A 272 23.73 18.70 -3.51
N LEU A 273 22.48 18.55 -3.95
CA LEU A 273 21.30 18.85 -3.11
C LEU A 273 21.27 17.99 -1.86
N MET A 274 21.48 16.67 -1.99
CA MET A 274 21.50 15.73 -0.88
C MET A 274 22.58 16.11 0.14
N GLU A 275 23.84 16.30 -0.34
CA GLU A 275 24.98 16.64 0.48
C GLU A 275 24.77 17.96 1.24
N ALA A 276 24.27 19.01 0.57
CA ALA A 276 24.01 20.31 1.21
C ALA A 276 22.93 20.23 2.30
N VAL A 277 21.84 19.50 2.07
CA VAL A 277 20.79 19.34 3.08
C VAL A 277 21.27 18.52 4.26
N LEU A 278 22.04 17.45 4.02
CA LEU A 278 22.59 16.62 5.08
C LEU A 278 23.65 17.36 5.91
N GLU A 279 24.48 18.20 5.29
CA GLU A 279 25.45 19.04 6.01
C GLU A 279 24.75 19.99 6.98
N GLU A 280 23.70 20.70 6.53
CA GLU A 280 22.90 21.57 7.40
C GLU A 280 22.23 20.78 8.54
N ALA A 281 21.73 19.59 8.27
CA ALA A 281 21.06 18.74 9.28
C ALA A 281 22.06 18.14 10.29
N LEU A 282 23.28 17.82 9.87
CA LEU A 282 24.39 17.43 10.75
C LEU A 282 24.81 18.58 11.66
N GLU A 283 24.97 19.79 11.12
CA GLU A 283 25.30 20.99 11.91
C GLU A 283 24.20 21.31 12.94
N ALA A 284 22.94 21.06 12.59
CA ALA A 284 21.80 21.24 13.48
C ALA A 284 21.66 20.13 14.55
N GLY A 285 22.42 19.05 14.43
CA GLY A 285 22.34 17.87 15.28
C GLY A 285 21.08 17.01 15.06
N GLU A 286 20.37 17.21 13.96
CA GLU A 286 19.21 16.41 13.55
C GLU A 286 19.64 15.06 12.96
N VAL A 287 20.67 15.06 12.11
CA VAL A 287 21.36 13.88 11.59
C VAL A 287 22.61 13.62 12.43
N LEU A 288 22.82 12.37 12.82
CA LEU A 288 24.00 11.94 13.60
C LEU A 288 25.10 11.37 12.70
N ASP A 289 24.70 10.70 11.63
CA ASP A 289 25.58 10.08 10.63
C ASP A 289 24.77 9.82 9.35
N ALA A 290 25.45 9.81 8.20
CA ALA A 290 24.80 9.56 6.91
C ALA A 290 25.72 8.79 5.96
N ALA A 291 25.15 7.87 5.18
CA ALA A 291 25.83 7.12 4.15
C ALA A 291 25.16 7.32 2.79
N LEU A 292 25.94 7.80 1.83
CA LEU A 292 25.55 7.91 0.42
C LEU A 292 26.19 6.75 -0.35
N PRO A 293 25.43 5.99 -1.17
CA PRO A 293 26.01 4.89 -1.93
C PRO A 293 26.86 5.43 -3.09
N GLU A 294 28.00 4.76 -3.35
CA GLU A 294 28.90 5.04 -4.47
C GLU A 294 28.76 3.99 -5.60
N SER A 295 27.91 2.97 -5.38
CA SER A 295 27.64 1.91 -6.35
C SER A 295 26.20 1.43 -6.27
N GLU A 296 25.71 0.82 -7.37
CA GLU A 296 24.39 0.19 -7.40
C GLU A 296 24.22 -0.91 -6.32
N ALA A 297 25.28 -1.66 -6.03
CA ALA A 297 25.27 -2.68 -5.00
C ALA A 297 25.08 -2.08 -3.59
N GLN A 298 25.73 -0.94 -3.30
CA GLN A 298 25.50 -0.22 -2.04
C GLN A 298 24.09 0.36 -1.99
N ALA A 299 23.59 0.95 -3.06
CA ALA A 299 22.22 1.46 -3.14
C ALA A 299 21.19 0.33 -2.92
N ALA A 300 21.40 -0.82 -3.54
CA ALA A 300 20.56 -2.01 -3.34
C ALA A 300 20.59 -2.49 -1.87
N ASN A 301 21.75 -2.44 -1.19
CA ASN A 301 21.84 -2.76 0.24
C ASN A 301 21.03 -1.77 1.09
N LEU A 302 21.05 -0.47 0.79
CA LEU A 302 20.26 0.52 1.54
C LEU A 302 18.75 0.24 1.43
N TRP A 303 18.26 -0.04 0.21
CA TRP A 303 16.87 -0.45 0.01
C TRP A 303 16.55 -1.78 0.69
N ARG A 304 17.45 -2.75 0.64
CA ARG A 304 17.31 -4.03 1.34
C ARG A 304 17.14 -3.85 2.85
N LEU A 305 17.92 -2.95 3.47
CA LEU A 305 17.74 -2.61 4.90
C LEU A 305 16.31 -2.16 5.19
N ARG A 306 15.67 -1.42 4.28
CA ARG A 306 14.28 -0.96 4.43
C ARG A 306 13.25 -2.05 4.10
N GLU A 307 13.45 -2.81 3.06
CA GLU A 307 12.44 -3.76 2.53
C GLU A 307 12.33 -5.03 3.39
N GLU A 308 13.41 -5.45 4.02
CA GLU A 308 13.47 -6.71 4.78
C GLU A 308 12.90 -6.60 6.22
N HIS A 309 12.39 -5.44 6.63
CA HIS A 309 11.81 -5.27 7.98
C HIS A 309 10.68 -6.27 8.27
N ALA A 310 9.79 -6.53 7.30
CA ALA A 310 8.66 -7.44 7.50
C ALA A 310 9.11 -8.89 7.71
N GLU A 311 10.11 -9.35 6.94
CA GLU A 311 10.67 -10.69 7.06
C GLU A 311 11.52 -10.83 8.34
N ALA A 312 12.33 -9.83 8.65
CA ALA A 312 13.14 -9.82 9.87
C ALA A 312 12.27 -9.91 11.14
N GLN A 313 11.19 -9.15 11.20
CA GLN A 313 10.22 -9.21 12.30
C GLN A 313 9.55 -10.58 12.43
N LYS A 314 9.23 -11.24 11.31
CA LYS A 314 8.69 -12.59 11.30
C LYS A 314 9.69 -13.60 11.88
N ARG A 315 10.98 -13.47 11.56
CA ARG A 315 12.06 -14.31 12.12
C ARG A 315 12.33 -14.01 13.61
N ALA A 316 12.07 -12.79 14.05
CA ALA A 316 12.25 -12.37 15.44
C ALA A 316 11.18 -12.93 16.41
N GLY A 317 10.11 -13.54 15.90
CA GLY A 317 9.07 -14.21 16.69
C GLY A 317 7.64 -13.73 16.39
N GLY A 318 6.73 -13.92 17.35
CA GLY A 318 5.35 -13.45 17.25
C GLY A 318 5.33 -11.93 17.08
N ASN A 319 4.59 -11.46 16.08
CA ASN A 319 4.49 -10.03 15.79
C ASN A 319 3.05 -9.61 15.44
N VAL A 320 2.66 -8.43 15.92
CA VAL A 320 1.38 -7.79 15.60
C VAL A 320 1.65 -6.66 14.64
N LYS A 321 0.89 -6.62 13.55
CA LYS A 321 1.05 -5.65 12.46
C LYS A 321 -0.06 -4.62 12.52
N ASN A 322 0.34 -3.34 12.44
CA ASN A 322 -0.57 -2.21 12.31
C ASN A 322 -0.15 -1.38 11.10
N ASP A 323 -1.07 -1.14 10.20
CA ASP A 323 -0.92 -0.30 9.03
C ASP A 323 -1.80 0.94 9.23
N VAL A 324 -1.20 2.02 9.70
CA VAL A 324 -1.92 3.23 10.12
C VAL A 324 -1.33 4.48 9.48
N SER A 325 -2.15 5.51 9.33
CA SER A 325 -1.67 6.82 8.91
C SER A 325 -2.22 7.94 9.77
N VAL A 326 -1.43 9.01 9.89
CA VAL A 326 -1.80 10.27 10.53
C VAL A 326 -1.34 11.43 9.66
N PRO A 327 -1.82 12.67 9.87
CA PRO A 327 -1.19 13.83 9.24
C PRO A 327 0.33 13.79 9.45
N VAL A 328 1.11 14.06 8.41
CA VAL A 328 2.58 13.92 8.42
C VAL A 328 3.22 14.61 9.63
N SER A 329 2.70 15.78 10.02
CA SER A 329 3.16 16.53 11.20
C SER A 329 2.93 15.81 12.54
N ARG A 330 2.09 14.77 12.56
CA ARG A 330 1.76 13.99 13.76
C ARG A 330 2.49 12.65 13.85
N VAL A 331 3.27 12.29 12.83
CA VAL A 331 3.99 11.00 12.80
C VAL A 331 4.91 10.80 14.00
N PRO A 332 5.75 11.78 14.41
CA PRO A 332 6.59 11.62 15.60
C PRO A 332 5.79 11.35 16.87
N GLU A 333 4.73 12.10 17.11
CA GLU A 333 3.84 11.91 18.26
C GLU A 333 3.15 10.54 18.24
N MET A 334 2.66 10.13 17.07
CA MET A 334 2.01 8.83 16.89
C MET A 334 2.96 7.68 17.22
N ILE A 335 4.21 7.71 16.73
CA ILE A 335 5.20 6.67 17.00
C ILE A 335 5.47 6.56 18.51
N ARG A 336 5.76 7.67 19.19
CA ARG A 336 6.06 7.68 20.63
C ARG A 336 4.89 7.20 21.47
N ARG A 337 3.70 7.78 21.29
CA ARG A 337 2.51 7.44 22.08
C ARG A 337 2.07 5.99 21.85
N SER A 338 2.12 5.50 20.61
CA SER A 338 1.78 4.11 20.30
C SER A 338 2.78 3.13 20.93
N ALA A 339 4.09 3.44 20.89
CA ALA A 339 5.10 2.61 21.51
C ALA A 339 4.91 2.55 23.05
N GLU A 340 4.59 3.67 23.69
CA GLU A 340 4.28 3.72 25.13
C GLU A 340 3.03 2.89 25.46
N ALA A 341 1.95 3.05 24.70
CA ALA A 341 0.70 2.31 24.90
C ALA A 341 0.91 0.80 24.78
N MET A 342 1.67 0.34 23.78
CA MET A 342 1.99 -1.08 23.61
C MET A 342 2.86 -1.62 24.76
N ARG A 343 3.87 -0.87 25.22
CA ARG A 343 4.73 -1.27 26.37
C ARG A 343 3.95 -1.31 27.69
N ALA A 344 2.97 -0.42 27.86
CA ALA A 344 2.09 -0.44 29.04
C ALA A 344 1.21 -1.69 29.07
N LEU A 345 0.73 -2.17 27.93
CA LEU A 345 -0.09 -3.38 27.83
C LEU A 345 0.71 -4.68 27.93
N VAL A 346 1.89 -4.71 27.31
CA VAL A 346 2.77 -5.90 27.30
C VAL A 346 4.20 -5.43 27.63
N PRO A 347 4.55 -5.39 28.92
CA PRO A 347 5.90 -5.00 29.33
C PRO A 347 6.97 -5.85 28.66
N GLY A 348 8.03 -5.19 28.15
CA GLY A 348 9.10 -5.84 27.41
C GLY A 348 8.81 -6.15 25.95
N CYS A 349 7.62 -5.85 25.42
CA CYS A 349 7.38 -5.91 23.98
C CYS A 349 8.30 -4.92 23.24
N ARG A 350 8.61 -5.23 21.99
CA ARG A 350 9.57 -4.49 21.18
C ARG A 350 8.84 -3.81 20.03
N PRO A 351 8.39 -2.54 20.18
CA PRO A 351 7.85 -1.76 19.07
C PRO A 351 8.91 -1.59 17.97
N VAL A 352 8.53 -1.82 16.75
CA VAL A 352 9.40 -1.79 15.55
C VAL A 352 8.74 -1.00 14.43
N PRO A 353 8.43 0.30 14.66
CA PRO A 353 7.83 1.13 13.63
C PRO A 353 8.79 1.30 12.45
N PHE A 354 8.22 1.24 11.25
CA PHE A 354 8.88 1.56 10.00
C PHE A 354 7.85 1.95 8.95
N GLY A 355 8.23 2.68 7.91
CA GLY A 355 7.30 3.00 6.82
C GLY A 355 7.50 4.37 6.22
N HIS A 356 6.49 4.79 5.48
CA HIS A 356 6.46 5.94 4.59
C HIS A 356 6.21 7.24 5.36
N MET A 357 7.24 7.73 6.09
CA MET A 357 7.06 8.94 6.90
C MET A 357 6.64 10.16 6.08
N GLY A 358 7.10 10.23 4.82
CA GLY A 358 6.82 11.35 3.94
C GLY A 358 5.33 11.55 3.59
N ASP A 359 4.51 10.49 3.68
CA ASP A 359 3.06 10.53 3.42
C ASP A 359 2.20 10.23 4.66
N GLY A 360 2.85 10.01 5.81
CA GLY A 360 2.15 9.81 7.09
C GLY A 360 1.80 8.36 7.41
N ASN A 361 2.13 7.40 6.56
CA ASN A 361 1.86 5.98 6.78
C ASN A 361 3.03 5.30 7.51
N ILE A 362 2.75 4.72 8.67
CA ILE A 362 3.70 3.95 9.46
C ILE A 362 3.12 2.57 9.78
N HIS A 363 3.90 1.54 9.49
CA HIS A 363 3.67 0.18 10.00
C HIS A 363 4.08 0.14 11.46
N MET A 364 3.15 0.47 12.35
CA MET A 364 3.37 0.53 13.80
C MET A 364 3.36 -0.87 14.41
N ASN A 365 4.31 -1.70 13.97
CA ASN A 365 4.40 -3.10 14.34
C ASN A 365 5.07 -3.28 15.70
N VAL A 366 4.79 -4.43 16.33
CA VAL A 366 5.41 -4.81 17.61
C VAL A 366 5.73 -6.30 17.62
N VAL A 367 6.93 -6.62 18.13
CA VAL A 367 7.43 -7.99 18.31
C VAL A 367 7.33 -8.37 19.79
N GLN A 368 7.09 -9.64 20.05
CA GLN A 368 6.98 -10.20 21.41
C GLN A 368 8.20 -9.87 22.29
N PRO A 369 8.04 -9.84 23.64
CA PRO A 369 9.14 -9.85 24.57
C PRO A 369 10.07 -11.05 24.37
N GLU A 370 11.34 -10.91 24.66
CA GLU A 370 12.28 -12.05 24.68
C GLU A 370 11.83 -13.11 25.70
N GLY A 371 11.86 -14.36 25.27
CA GLY A 371 11.45 -15.51 26.11
C GLY A 371 9.94 -15.70 26.30
N MET A 372 9.11 -14.82 25.74
CA MET A 372 7.66 -15.02 25.74
C MET A 372 7.24 -16.00 24.65
N GLU A 373 6.31 -16.89 24.94
CA GLU A 373 5.75 -17.81 23.93
C GLU A 373 4.93 -17.06 22.88
N PRO A 374 5.17 -17.31 21.56
CA PRO A 374 4.48 -16.59 20.48
C PRO A 374 2.94 -16.63 20.59
N ALA A 375 2.37 -17.78 20.97
CA ALA A 375 0.92 -17.93 21.12
C ALA A 375 0.35 -17.04 22.23
N ALA A 376 1.06 -16.91 23.35
CA ALA A 376 0.66 -16.04 24.46
C ALA A 376 0.70 -14.56 24.06
N PHE A 377 1.70 -14.16 23.26
CA PHE A 377 1.78 -12.81 22.72
C PHE A 377 0.66 -12.54 21.72
N MET A 378 0.44 -13.46 20.77
CA MET A 378 -0.62 -13.30 19.76
C MET A 378 -2.03 -13.27 20.34
N ALA A 379 -2.27 -13.87 21.53
CA ALA A 379 -3.51 -13.72 22.25
C ALA A 379 -3.80 -12.26 22.68
N ARG A 380 -2.78 -11.40 22.73
CA ARG A 380 -2.89 -9.96 23.04
C ARG A 380 -2.95 -9.08 21.78
N ALA A 381 -2.99 -9.69 20.57
CA ALA A 381 -2.91 -8.94 19.31
C ALA A 381 -4.03 -7.89 19.17
N HIS A 382 -5.27 -8.25 19.54
CA HIS A 382 -6.40 -7.31 19.48
C HIS A 382 -6.18 -6.10 20.40
N ASP A 383 -5.79 -6.33 21.65
CA ASP A 383 -5.56 -5.26 22.64
C ASP A 383 -4.44 -4.30 22.15
N LEU A 384 -3.36 -4.87 21.58
CA LEU A 384 -2.25 -4.09 21.05
C LEU A 384 -2.66 -3.26 19.82
N MET A 385 -3.49 -3.82 18.94
CA MET A 385 -4.04 -3.09 17.80
C MET A 385 -4.94 -1.94 18.26
N GLU A 386 -5.84 -2.19 19.22
CA GLU A 386 -6.75 -1.17 19.77
C GLU A 386 -5.98 -0.04 20.48
N ALA A 387 -4.89 -0.35 21.17
CA ALA A 387 -4.05 0.68 21.79
C ALA A 387 -3.41 1.63 20.76
N VAL A 388 -2.93 1.08 19.63
CA VAL A 388 -2.44 1.88 18.52
C VAL A 388 -3.57 2.69 17.88
N ASN A 389 -4.71 2.04 17.62
CA ASN A 389 -5.89 2.66 17.02
C ASN A 389 -6.42 3.84 17.85
N ALA A 390 -6.41 3.71 19.19
CA ALA A 390 -6.83 4.80 20.07
C ALA A 390 -5.95 6.05 19.90
N VAL A 391 -4.62 5.88 19.79
CA VAL A 391 -3.68 6.98 19.53
C VAL A 391 -3.92 7.58 18.16
N VAL A 392 -4.07 6.72 17.13
CA VAL A 392 -4.28 7.16 15.74
C VAL A 392 -5.58 7.94 15.58
N ARG A 393 -6.65 7.50 16.25
CA ARG A 393 -7.95 8.21 16.27
C ARG A 393 -7.83 9.61 16.91
N ASP A 394 -7.10 9.70 18.03
CA ASP A 394 -6.87 10.96 18.74
C ASP A 394 -6.04 11.96 17.93
N LEU A 395 -5.30 11.47 16.95
CA LEU A 395 -4.47 12.25 16.02
C LEU A 395 -5.11 12.46 14.64
N ASP A 396 -6.44 12.28 14.52
CA ASP A 396 -7.18 12.41 13.25
C ASP A 396 -6.66 11.50 12.12
N GLY A 397 -6.21 10.29 12.47
CA GLY A 397 -5.61 9.36 11.54
C GLY A 397 -6.57 8.34 10.92
N SER A 398 -6.00 7.26 10.36
CA SER A 398 -6.71 6.13 9.76
C SER A 398 -6.16 4.80 10.29
N PHE A 399 -7.06 3.86 10.59
CA PHE A 399 -6.73 2.50 10.99
C PHE A 399 -6.27 1.59 9.83
N SER A 400 -6.32 2.08 8.62
CA SER A 400 -5.85 1.39 7.42
C SER A 400 -5.34 2.41 6.41
N ALA A 401 -4.01 2.49 6.29
CA ALA A 401 -3.36 3.43 5.39
C ALA A 401 -3.39 2.93 3.93
N GLU A 402 -2.99 1.67 3.70
CA GLU A 402 -2.88 1.09 2.36
C GLU A 402 -3.52 -0.30 2.21
N HIS A 403 -3.71 -1.07 3.32
CA HIS A 403 -4.18 -2.45 3.23
C HIS A 403 -5.67 -2.59 2.90
N GLY A 404 -6.48 -1.55 3.07
CA GLY A 404 -7.93 -1.58 2.94
C GLY A 404 -8.64 -2.13 4.18
N VAL A 405 -9.93 -2.36 4.06
CA VAL A 405 -10.81 -2.89 5.10
C VAL A 405 -10.95 -4.41 4.99
N GLY A 406 -11.19 -4.90 3.79
CA GLY A 406 -11.38 -6.30 3.46
C GLY A 406 -12.44 -6.97 4.33
N ARG A 407 -12.11 -8.20 4.78
CA ARG A 407 -12.90 -8.99 5.73
C ARG A 407 -12.49 -8.73 7.20
N LEU A 408 -11.23 -8.29 7.39
CA LEU A 408 -10.60 -8.21 8.71
C LEU A 408 -11.09 -7.03 9.55
N LYS A 409 -11.41 -5.90 8.91
CA LYS A 409 -11.62 -4.61 9.58
C LYS A 409 -13.05 -4.06 9.39
N THR A 410 -14.01 -4.90 8.97
CA THR A 410 -15.40 -4.46 8.67
C THR A 410 -16.07 -3.80 9.86
N ASP A 411 -15.88 -4.33 11.07
CA ASP A 411 -16.51 -3.81 12.28
C ASP A 411 -15.93 -2.44 12.68
N MET A 412 -14.65 -2.20 12.34
CA MET A 412 -13.99 -0.93 12.63
C MET A 412 -14.51 0.19 11.75
N LEU A 413 -14.93 -0.09 10.51
CA LEU A 413 -15.32 0.96 9.57
C LEU A 413 -16.50 1.80 10.10
N ALA A 414 -17.50 1.17 10.70
CA ALA A 414 -18.65 1.86 11.27
C ALA A 414 -18.26 2.78 12.45
N ASP A 415 -17.30 2.34 13.27
CA ASP A 415 -16.81 3.11 14.42
C ASP A 415 -15.94 4.30 13.99
N TRP A 416 -15.18 4.16 12.91
CA TRP A 416 -14.25 5.18 12.44
C TRP A 416 -14.89 6.20 11.48
N ARG A 417 -15.81 5.74 10.64
CA ARG A 417 -16.48 6.55 9.61
C ARG A 417 -17.97 6.71 9.87
N GLY A 418 -18.39 6.58 11.14
CA GLY A 418 -19.80 6.55 11.55
C GLY A 418 -20.64 7.73 11.07
N GLY A 419 -21.95 7.69 11.34
CA GLY A 419 -22.88 8.72 10.97
C GLY A 419 -23.14 8.82 9.47
N ALA A 420 -23.16 10.04 8.94
CA ALA A 420 -23.56 10.31 7.55
C ALA A 420 -22.58 9.72 6.50
N GLU A 421 -21.29 9.64 6.81
CA GLU A 421 -20.28 9.10 5.89
C GLU A 421 -20.49 7.60 5.65
N TYR A 422 -20.59 6.82 6.73
CA TYR A 422 -20.85 5.38 6.64
C TYR A 422 -22.19 5.07 5.96
N GLU A 423 -23.23 5.84 6.29
CA GLU A 423 -24.55 5.68 5.67
C GLU A 423 -24.54 6.03 4.19
N ALA A 424 -23.79 7.04 3.77
CA ALA A 424 -23.62 7.37 2.36
C ALA A 424 -22.92 6.23 1.59
N MET A 425 -21.88 5.64 2.15
CA MET A 425 -21.21 4.47 1.56
C MET A 425 -22.17 3.28 1.41
N ARG A 426 -23.00 2.99 2.45
CA ARG A 426 -24.02 1.93 2.39
C ARG A 426 -25.09 2.19 1.32
N ARG A 427 -25.53 3.42 1.17
CA ARG A 427 -26.49 3.79 0.11
C ARG A 427 -25.91 3.63 -1.28
N ILE A 428 -24.64 3.99 -1.49
CA ILE A 428 -23.95 3.77 -2.76
C ILE A 428 -23.87 2.26 -3.04
N LYS A 429 -23.46 1.46 -2.05
CA LYS A 429 -23.45 -0.01 -2.19
C LYS A 429 -24.81 -0.56 -2.56
N ALA A 430 -25.88 -0.18 -1.88
CA ALA A 430 -27.24 -0.65 -2.13
C ALA A 430 -27.76 -0.18 -3.51
N ALA A 431 -27.37 0.99 -3.98
CA ALA A 431 -27.78 1.50 -5.29
C ALA A 431 -27.13 0.74 -6.46
N LEU A 432 -25.86 0.36 -6.33
CA LEU A 432 -25.11 -0.34 -7.39
C LEU A 432 -25.25 -1.87 -7.29
N ASP A 433 -25.39 -2.40 -6.08
CA ASP A 433 -25.52 -3.84 -5.81
C ASP A 433 -26.71 -4.11 -4.88
N PRO A 434 -27.96 -3.93 -5.35
CA PRO A 434 -29.15 -4.06 -4.51
C PRO A 434 -29.39 -5.47 -3.98
N GLN A 435 -28.78 -6.49 -4.58
CA GLN A 435 -28.89 -7.89 -4.15
C GLN A 435 -27.75 -8.30 -3.20
N GLY A 436 -26.73 -7.46 -2.97
CA GLY A 436 -25.59 -7.76 -2.12
C GLY A 436 -24.69 -8.88 -2.63
N LEU A 437 -24.59 -9.07 -3.93
CA LEU A 437 -23.86 -10.19 -4.55
C LEU A 437 -22.37 -9.91 -4.79
N MET A 438 -21.98 -8.65 -4.79
CA MET A 438 -20.58 -8.25 -5.06
C MET A 438 -19.74 -8.28 -3.80
N ASN A 439 -18.80 -9.22 -3.77
CA ASN A 439 -17.80 -9.40 -2.72
C ASN A 439 -18.38 -9.29 -1.29
N PRO A 440 -19.41 -10.09 -0.96
CA PRO A 440 -20.14 -9.94 0.30
C PRO A 440 -19.24 -10.20 1.52
N GLY A 441 -19.51 -9.49 2.64
CA GLY A 441 -18.71 -9.58 3.88
C GLY A 441 -17.34 -8.91 3.78
N LYS A 442 -17.13 -8.03 2.82
CA LYS A 442 -15.94 -7.17 2.69
C LYS A 442 -16.37 -5.71 2.68
N VAL A 443 -15.55 -4.84 3.26
CA VAL A 443 -15.82 -3.42 3.53
C VAL A 443 -16.99 -3.26 4.52
N PHE A 444 -18.10 -3.91 4.29
CA PHE A 444 -19.26 -3.92 5.18
C PHE A 444 -19.48 -5.33 5.76
N PRO A 445 -19.98 -5.44 7.01
CA PRO A 445 -20.42 -6.72 7.55
C PRO A 445 -21.42 -7.39 6.62
N GLY A 446 -21.38 -8.73 6.54
CA GLY A 446 -22.28 -9.54 5.73
C GLY A 446 -23.70 -9.64 6.31
#